data_8b313a90e51de2d6b541f3dec9696869
#
_entry.id   8b313a90e51de2d6b541f3dec9696869
#
_cell.length_a   1.000
_cell.length_b   1.000
_cell.length_c   1.000
_cell.angle_alpha   90.00
_cell.angle_beta   90.00
_cell.angle_gamma   90.00
#
_symmetry.space_group_name_H-M   'P 1'
#
loop_
_entity.id
_entity.type
_entity.pdbx_description
1 polymer ?
#
loop_
_entity_poly.entity_id
_entity_poly.type
_entity_poly.pdbx_seq_one_letter_code
_entity_poly.pdbx_strand_id
1 'polypeptide(L)'
;ENSVTLKYYSCDGEEGFPGNLLTTVKYYIDNDIFGIEYVAVSDGDTPVNLTNHTYFNLYEEGGIEDQFLTIYADKFTPIGKSLIPTGEIRSVSNTPMDFTLVKRIGRDIDNDDEQLYFAGGYDHNFVINGRGFRKFAEVSSPKAGIKMTGYTDNVGVQFYTGNFLTLRAGKGGKPITRRGGFCLETQDFPNAINQPNFPSPIIGKGDTYHTVTEFRFEKY
;
A
#
# COMPACT_ATOMS: atom_id res chain seq x y z
N GLU A 1 9.43 12.15 20.32
CA GLU A 1 9.31 11.38 19.10
C GLU A 1 10.46 10.37 19.01
N ASN A 2 10.15 9.08 18.86
CA ASN A 2 11.12 8.03 18.59
C ASN A 2 11.19 7.84 17.08
N SER A 3 12.34 8.08 16.48
CA SER A 3 12.48 7.99 15.03
C SER A 3 13.82 7.40 14.60
N VAL A 4 13.84 6.80 13.41
CA VAL A 4 15.04 6.39 12.70
C VAL A 4 14.97 6.94 11.28
N THR A 5 16.07 7.51 10.82
CA THR A 5 16.22 8.03 9.47
C THR A 5 17.27 7.23 8.73
N LEU A 6 16.89 6.68 7.59
CA LEU A 6 17.75 5.93 6.69
C LEU A 6 17.99 6.78 5.44
N LYS A 7 19.19 6.68 4.87
CA LYS A 7 19.54 7.33 3.60
C LYS A 7 20.12 6.32 2.64
N TYR A 8 19.77 6.47 1.37
CA TYR A 8 20.32 5.69 0.29
C TYR A 8 20.63 6.58 -0.90
N TYR A 9 21.77 6.35 -1.51
CA TYR A 9 22.18 7.02 -2.74
C TYR A 9 22.21 6.00 -3.87
N SER A 10 21.25 6.11 -4.79
CA SER A 10 21.15 5.33 -6.02
C SER A 10 21.93 6.06 -7.12
N CYS A 11 22.95 5.42 -7.67
CA CYS A 11 23.75 6.00 -8.75
C CYS A 11 22.99 6.00 -10.08
N ASP A 12 23.31 6.94 -10.95
CA ASP A 12 22.83 6.93 -12.34
C ASP A 12 23.03 5.58 -13.01
N GLY A 13 21.97 5.01 -13.57
CA GLY A 13 21.95 3.69 -14.21
C GLY A 13 21.76 2.50 -13.27
N GLU A 14 21.65 2.69 -11.95
CA GLU A 14 21.33 1.60 -11.04
C GLU A 14 19.96 1.01 -11.39
N GLU A 15 19.91 -0.34 -11.57
CA GLU A 15 18.72 -1.08 -12.02
C GLU A 15 18.08 -0.49 -13.32
N GLY A 16 18.83 0.30 -14.09
CA GLY A 16 18.38 0.94 -15.33
C GLY A 16 17.69 2.30 -15.15
N PHE A 17 17.60 2.83 -13.94
CA PHE A 17 17.01 4.14 -13.69
C PHE A 17 18.00 5.27 -13.98
N PRO A 18 17.59 6.34 -14.72
CA PRO A 18 18.43 7.49 -14.99
C PRO A 18 18.56 8.42 -13.79
N GLY A 19 19.67 9.17 -13.74
CA GLY A 19 19.96 10.16 -12.72
C GLY A 19 20.39 9.57 -11.37
N ASN A 20 21.21 10.33 -10.65
CA ASN A 20 21.53 9.98 -9.28
C ASN A 20 20.38 10.40 -8.36
N LEU A 21 19.94 9.50 -7.48
CA LEU A 21 18.82 9.75 -6.56
C LEU A 21 19.29 9.63 -5.11
N LEU A 22 19.20 10.71 -4.35
CA LEU A 22 19.38 10.68 -2.91
C LEU A 22 18.03 10.53 -2.22
N THR A 23 17.80 9.37 -1.62
CA THR A 23 16.57 9.05 -0.89
C THR A 23 16.79 9.07 0.61
N THR A 24 15.84 9.65 1.33
CA THR A 24 15.75 9.62 2.79
C THR A 24 14.40 9.03 3.18
N VAL A 25 14.40 8.06 4.09
CA VAL A 25 13.19 7.49 4.68
C VAL A 25 13.26 7.68 6.19
N LYS A 26 12.27 8.33 6.77
CA LYS A 26 12.13 8.51 8.22
C LYS A 26 10.95 7.66 8.70
N TYR A 27 11.22 6.72 9.59
CA TYR A 27 10.22 6.04 10.39
C TYR A 27 10.12 6.71 11.75
N TYR A 28 8.89 6.93 12.23
CA TYR A 28 8.69 7.52 13.54
C TYR A 28 7.49 6.90 14.27
N ILE A 29 7.58 6.93 15.59
CA ILE A 29 6.48 6.59 16.49
C ILE A 29 6.22 7.82 17.37
N ASP A 30 4.99 8.32 17.33
CA ASP A 30 4.50 9.41 18.15
C ASP A 30 3.19 8.96 18.81
N ASN A 31 3.25 8.63 20.10
CA ASN A 31 2.15 7.99 20.83
C ASN A 31 1.61 6.75 20.07
N ASP A 32 0.37 6.79 19.61
CA ASP A 32 -0.30 5.72 18.90
C ASP A 32 -0.17 5.83 17.37
N ILE A 33 0.76 6.64 16.86
CA ILE A 33 1.02 6.86 15.45
C ILE A 33 2.31 6.17 15.04
N PHE A 34 2.25 5.33 14.01
CA PHE A 34 3.40 4.87 13.25
C PHE A 34 3.42 5.63 11.92
N GLY A 35 4.45 6.45 11.72
CA GLY A 35 4.59 7.28 10.53
C GLY A 35 5.82 6.94 9.70
N ILE A 36 5.70 7.18 8.40
CA ILE A 36 6.74 6.98 7.39
C ILE A 36 6.76 8.22 6.50
N GLU A 37 7.91 8.86 6.40
CA GLU A 37 8.15 10.01 5.55
C GLU A 37 9.25 9.69 4.54
N TYR A 38 8.99 9.94 3.27
CA TYR A 38 9.94 9.79 2.18
C TYR A 38 10.31 11.15 1.61
N VAL A 39 11.61 11.37 1.42
CA VAL A 39 12.14 12.52 0.70
C VAL A 39 13.17 12.01 -0.30
N ALA A 40 13.04 12.41 -1.56
CA ALA A 40 14.05 12.08 -2.57
C ALA A 40 14.34 13.27 -3.49
N VAL A 41 15.60 13.42 -3.90
CA VAL A 41 16.05 14.46 -4.83
C VAL A 41 16.95 13.82 -5.86
N SER A 42 16.74 14.15 -7.15
CA SER A 42 17.56 13.66 -8.26
C SER A 42 18.32 14.80 -8.97
N ASP A 43 19.48 14.47 -9.53
CA ASP A 43 20.24 15.38 -10.39
C ASP A 43 19.88 15.26 -11.87
N GLY A 44 18.94 14.39 -12.22
CA GLY A 44 18.36 14.18 -13.54
C GLY A 44 16.88 13.84 -13.45
N ASP A 45 16.17 13.85 -14.59
CA ASP A 45 14.78 13.40 -14.63
C ASP A 45 14.73 11.89 -14.40
N THR A 46 13.94 11.45 -13.40
CA THR A 46 13.86 10.03 -13.03
C THR A 46 12.50 9.65 -12.46
N PRO A 47 11.99 8.45 -12.69
CA PRO A 47 10.78 7.97 -12.01
C PRO A 47 11.10 7.63 -10.55
N VAL A 48 10.23 8.09 -9.64
CA VAL A 48 10.30 7.79 -8.21
C VAL A 48 8.93 7.35 -7.74
N ASN A 49 8.85 6.15 -7.16
CA ASN A 49 7.62 5.64 -6.56
C ASN A 49 7.97 4.78 -5.34
N LEU A 50 8.12 5.44 -4.19
CA LEU A 50 8.51 4.81 -2.94
C LEU A 50 7.28 4.39 -2.15
N THR A 51 7.34 3.21 -1.55
CA THR A 51 6.26 2.68 -0.71
C THR A 51 6.83 1.90 0.48
N ASN A 52 5.94 1.46 1.38
CA ASN A 52 6.25 0.52 2.44
C ASN A 52 5.54 -0.81 2.20
N HIS A 53 6.13 -1.90 2.60
CA HIS A 53 5.54 -3.24 2.48
C HIS A 53 5.35 -3.87 3.87
N THR A 54 4.79 -3.09 4.78
CA THR A 54 4.49 -3.53 6.14
C THR A 54 3.32 -4.49 6.14
N TYR A 55 3.52 -5.70 6.70
CA TYR A 55 2.44 -6.65 6.93
C TYR A 55 1.78 -6.38 8.27
N PHE A 56 0.50 -6.06 8.24
CA PHE A 56 -0.33 -5.88 9.43
C PHE A 56 -1.21 -7.10 9.68
N ASN A 57 -1.41 -7.41 10.94
CA ASN A 57 -2.48 -8.25 11.44
C ASN A 57 -2.88 -7.70 12.81
N LEU A 58 -4.10 -7.19 12.94
CA LEU A 58 -4.60 -6.59 14.18
C LEU A 58 -5.05 -7.62 15.22
N TYR A 59 -4.96 -8.91 14.88
CA TYR A 59 -5.27 -10.00 15.80
C TYR A 59 -4.14 -11.02 15.76
N GLU A 60 -3.64 -11.39 16.91
CA GLU A 60 -2.41 -12.18 17.06
C GLU A 60 -2.52 -13.61 16.47
N GLU A 61 -3.74 -14.15 16.40
CA GLU A 61 -3.98 -15.54 15.98
C GLU A 61 -4.77 -15.60 14.66
N GLY A 62 -4.32 -16.45 13.75
CA GLY A 62 -5.03 -16.77 12.51
C GLY A 62 -4.78 -15.78 11.36
N GLY A 63 -5.65 -15.85 10.36
CA GLY A 63 -5.61 -15.02 9.15
C GLY A 63 -6.28 -13.67 9.34
N ILE A 64 -6.23 -12.87 8.27
CA ILE A 64 -6.76 -11.50 8.26
C ILE A 64 -8.22 -11.44 7.77
N GLU A 65 -8.80 -12.56 7.36
CA GLU A 65 -10.11 -12.62 6.72
C GLU A 65 -11.27 -12.17 7.62
N ASP A 66 -11.12 -12.29 8.95
CA ASP A 66 -12.12 -11.85 9.93
C ASP A 66 -12.02 -10.36 10.31
N GLN A 67 -11.01 -9.67 9.81
CA GLN A 67 -10.86 -8.23 10.02
C GLN A 67 -11.73 -7.44 9.05
N PHE A 68 -12.16 -6.26 9.48
CA PHE A 68 -13.02 -5.37 8.71
C PHE A 68 -12.20 -4.25 8.11
N LEU A 69 -12.47 -3.92 6.85
CA LEU A 69 -11.75 -2.90 6.09
C LEU A 69 -12.73 -1.95 5.42
N THR A 70 -12.36 -0.67 5.42
CA THR A 70 -12.89 0.37 4.54
C THR A 70 -11.72 1.01 3.79
N ILE A 71 -11.85 1.23 2.48
CA ILE A 71 -10.90 2.00 1.66
C ILE A 71 -11.67 3.18 1.05
N TYR A 72 -11.20 4.38 1.27
CA TYR A 72 -11.79 5.61 0.73
C TYR A 72 -11.37 5.84 -0.72
N ALA A 73 -11.82 4.93 -1.59
CA ALA A 73 -11.52 4.90 -3.02
C ALA A 73 -12.71 4.35 -3.80
N ASP A 74 -13.18 5.09 -4.80
CA ASP A 74 -14.29 4.68 -5.67
C ASP A 74 -13.82 3.93 -6.91
N LYS A 75 -12.49 3.85 -7.12
CA LYS A 75 -11.86 3.25 -8.29
C LYS A 75 -10.61 2.48 -7.91
N PHE A 76 -10.23 1.55 -8.78
CA PHE A 76 -8.99 0.78 -8.69
C PHE A 76 -8.36 0.63 -10.09
N THR A 77 -7.11 0.20 -10.15
CA THR A 77 -6.44 -0.12 -11.42
C THR A 77 -6.42 -1.63 -11.61
N PRO A 78 -7.19 -2.18 -12.58
CA PRO A 78 -7.21 -3.60 -12.88
C PRO A 78 -5.84 -4.09 -13.37
N ILE A 79 -5.53 -5.34 -13.02
CA ILE A 79 -4.32 -6.03 -13.43
C ILE A 79 -4.59 -7.02 -14.57
N GLY A 80 -3.57 -7.28 -15.38
CA GLY A 80 -3.56 -8.40 -16.31
C GLY A 80 -3.03 -9.69 -15.65
N LYS A 81 -2.90 -10.75 -16.44
CA LYS A 81 -2.35 -12.06 -15.99
C LYS A 81 -0.92 -11.99 -15.45
N SER A 82 -0.16 -10.96 -15.83
CA SER A 82 1.18 -10.69 -15.32
C SER A 82 1.20 -9.92 -13.99
N LEU A 83 0.04 -9.65 -13.39
CA LEU A 83 -0.15 -8.85 -12.17
C LEU A 83 0.25 -7.38 -12.33
N ILE A 84 0.37 -6.89 -13.56
CA ILE A 84 0.70 -5.50 -13.88
C ILE A 84 -0.58 -4.75 -14.26
N PRO A 85 -0.81 -3.52 -13.75
CA PRO A 85 -1.94 -2.69 -14.15
C PRO A 85 -2.01 -2.47 -15.66
N THR A 86 -3.22 -2.60 -16.21
CA THR A 86 -3.49 -2.53 -17.67
C THR A 86 -3.53 -1.11 -18.20
N GLY A 87 -3.59 -0.09 -17.32
CA GLY A 87 -3.86 1.30 -17.67
C GLY A 87 -5.32 1.71 -17.48
N GLU A 88 -6.23 0.75 -17.30
CA GLU A 88 -7.62 1.04 -16.96
C GLU A 88 -7.74 1.60 -15.54
N ILE A 89 -8.68 2.54 -15.33
CA ILE A 89 -9.15 2.98 -14.03
C ILE A 89 -10.63 2.62 -13.94
N ARG A 90 -10.95 1.58 -13.16
CA ARG A 90 -12.29 0.97 -13.08
C ARG A 90 -12.99 1.35 -11.79
N SER A 91 -14.31 1.51 -11.82
CA SER A 91 -15.14 1.67 -10.62
C SER A 91 -15.10 0.39 -9.77
N VAL A 92 -15.05 0.55 -8.45
CA VAL A 92 -15.18 -0.58 -7.50
C VAL A 92 -16.63 -1.05 -7.36
N SER A 93 -17.60 -0.21 -7.74
CA SER A 93 -19.04 -0.47 -7.55
C SER A 93 -19.48 -1.77 -8.20
N ASN A 94 -20.24 -2.58 -7.47
CA ASN A 94 -20.72 -3.91 -7.88
C ASN A 94 -19.61 -4.92 -8.21
N THR A 95 -18.42 -4.76 -7.63
CA THR A 95 -17.29 -5.70 -7.75
C THR A 95 -16.83 -6.17 -6.37
N PRO A 96 -16.08 -7.27 -6.27
CA PRO A 96 -15.43 -7.65 -5.01
C PRO A 96 -14.47 -6.59 -4.44
N MET A 97 -14.01 -5.66 -5.30
CA MET A 97 -13.12 -4.55 -4.92
C MET A 97 -13.83 -3.44 -4.13
N ASP A 98 -15.16 -3.46 -4.00
CA ASP A 98 -15.89 -2.42 -3.28
C ASP A 98 -15.69 -2.52 -1.76
N PHE A 99 -14.78 -1.68 -1.25
CA PHE A 99 -14.53 -1.42 0.17
C PHE A 99 -14.95 0.00 0.59
N THR A 100 -15.82 0.66 -0.18
CA THR A 100 -16.31 2.01 0.16
C THR A 100 -17.13 2.02 1.45
N LEU A 101 -17.77 0.89 1.77
CA LEU A 101 -18.39 0.62 3.07
C LEU A 101 -17.63 -0.50 3.78
N VAL A 102 -17.66 -0.44 5.11
CA VAL A 102 -17.01 -1.44 5.95
C VAL A 102 -17.47 -2.85 5.60
N LYS A 103 -16.51 -3.74 5.30
CA LYS A 103 -16.77 -5.16 5.08
C LYS A 103 -15.62 -6.03 5.60
N ARG A 104 -15.91 -7.31 5.89
CA ARG A 104 -14.88 -8.29 6.21
C ARG A 104 -13.97 -8.50 5.00
N ILE A 105 -12.65 -8.55 5.22
CA ILE A 105 -11.67 -8.83 4.16
C ILE A 105 -11.98 -10.15 3.47
N GLY A 106 -12.32 -11.19 4.24
CA GLY A 106 -12.64 -12.52 3.71
C GLY A 106 -14.01 -12.64 3.04
N ARG A 107 -14.87 -11.58 3.03
CA ARG A 107 -16.24 -11.71 2.53
C ARG A 107 -16.30 -12.13 1.06
N ASP A 108 -15.49 -11.49 0.24
CA ASP A 108 -15.53 -11.66 -1.22
C ASP A 108 -14.20 -12.16 -1.80
N ILE A 109 -13.18 -12.45 -0.96
CA ILE A 109 -11.79 -12.72 -1.38
C ILE A 109 -11.63 -13.95 -2.28
N ASP A 110 -12.57 -14.90 -2.19
CA ASP A 110 -12.60 -16.14 -2.97
C ASP A 110 -13.76 -16.16 -3.99
N ASN A 111 -14.37 -14.99 -4.30
CA ASN A 111 -15.40 -14.90 -5.32
C ASN A 111 -14.84 -15.26 -6.71
N ASP A 112 -15.73 -15.78 -7.58
CA ASP A 112 -15.42 -16.03 -8.99
C ASP A 112 -15.32 -14.69 -9.74
N ASP A 113 -14.16 -14.05 -9.64
CA ASP A 113 -13.84 -12.76 -10.25
C ASP A 113 -12.44 -12.83 -10.87
N GLU A 114 -12.28 -12.36 -12.11
CA GLU A 114 -11.04 -12.44 -12.86
C GLU A 114 -9.87 -11.77 -12.12
N GLN A 115 -10.10 -10.64 -11.46
CA GLN A 115 -9.06 -9.89 -10.76
C GLN A 115 -8.58 -10.67 -9.52
N LEU A 116 -9.50 -11.23 -8.75
CA LEU A 116 -9.17 -12.08 -7.61
C LEU A 116 -8.49 -13.38 -8.04
N TYR A 117 -8.90 -13.95 -9.17
CA TYR A 117 -8.27 -15.14 -9.73
C TYR A 117 -6.81 -14.91 -10.10
N PHE A 118 -6.49 -13.79 -10.77
CA PHE A 118 -5.10 -13.46 -11.15
C PHE A 118 -4.20 -13.30 -9.92
N ALA A 119 -4.67 -12.61 -8.90
CA ALA A 119 -3.89 -12.28 -7.71
C ALA A 119 -3.96 -13.34 -6.59
N GLY A 120 -4.83 -14.33 -6.72
CA GLY A 120 -5.11 -15.32 -5.65
C GLY A 120 -5.79 -14.70 -4.41
N GLY A 121 -6.42 -13.55 -4.56
CA GLY A 121 -7.04 -12.69 -3.57
C GLY A 121 -6.88 -11.20 -3.93
N TYR A 122 -6.85 -10.31 -2.95
CA TYR A 122 -6.58 -8.89 -3.22
C TYR A 122 -5.07 -8.64 -3.38
N ASP A 123 -4.71 -7.95 -4.45
CA ASP A 123 -3.38 -7.41 -4.73
C ASP A 123 -3.52 -6.31 -5.80
N HIS A 124 -4.21 -5.22 -5.41
CA HIS A 124 -4.66 -4.20 -6.35
C HIS A 124 -4.41 -2.80 -5.80
N ASN A 125 -4.07 -1.89 -6.70
CA ASN A 125 -3.97 -0.47 -6.38
C ASN A 125 -5.34 0.19 -6.44
N PHE A 126 -5.72 0.85 -5.35
CA PHE A 126 -6.94 1.66 -5.21
C PHE A 126 -6.60 3.13 -5.40
N VAL A 127 -7.44 3.85 -6.13
CA VAL A 127 -7.31 5.29 -6.39
C VAL A 127 -7.92 6.06 -5.23
N ILE A 128 -7.08 6.60 -4.34
CA ILE A 128 -7.53 7.27 -3.12
C ILE A 128 -8.29 8.56 -3.45
N ASN A 129 -9.51 8.69 -2.91
CA ASN A 129 -10.34 9.86 -3.09
C ASN A 129 -9.74 11.12 -2.45
N GLY A 130 -9.92 12.28 -3.11
CA GLY A 130 -9.46 13.57 -2.61
C GLY A 130 -7.99 13.86 -2.91
N ARG A 131 -7.43 14.87 -2.22
CA ARG A 131 -6.04 15.34 -2.40
C ARG A 131 -5.46 15.78 -1.05
N GLY A 132 -4.13 15.90 -1.00
CA GLY A 132 -3.38 16.27 0.21
C GLY A 132 -3.41 15.16 1.26
N PHE A 133 -2.90 15.45 2.44
CA PHE A 133 -2.85 14.49 3.54
C PHE A 133 -4.26 14.20 4.07
N ARG A 134 -4.74 12.97 3.89
CA ARG A 134 -6.11 12.57 4.19
C ARG A 134 -6.21 11.10 4.57
N LYS A 135 -7.30 10.75 5.22
CA LYS A 135 -7.65 9.37 5.53
C LYS A 135 -7.88 8.59 4.24
N PHE A 136 -7.26 7.41 4.13
CA PHE A 136 -7.41 6.54 2.97
C PHE A 136 -7.98 5.15 3.31
N ALA A 137 -7.78 4.67 4.55
CA ALA A 137 -8.32 3.38 4.97
C ALA A 137 -8.60 3.33 6.47
N GLU A 138 -9.50 2.43 6.85
CA GLU A 138 -9.73 2.01 8.25
C GLU A 138 -9.78 0.49 8.30
N VAL A 139 -9.03 -0.10 9.23
CA VAL A 139 -9.05 -1.54 9.50
C VAL A 139 -9.41 -1.75 10.96
N SER A 140 -10.27 -2.71 11.24
CA SER A 140 -10.62 -3.05 12.62
C SER A 140 -10.68 -4.55 12.86
N SER A 141 -10.28 -4.95 14.05
CA SER A 141 -10.42 -6.30 14.56
C SER A 141 -11.28 -6.30 15.83
N PRO A 142 -12.57 -6.66 15.73
CA PRO A 142 -13.43 -6.76 16.92
C PRO A 142 -12.90 -7.77 17.95
N LYS A 143 -12.22 -8.83 17.49
CA LYS A 143 -11.62 -9.84 18.38
C LYS A 143 -10.51 -9.27 19.25
N ALA A 144 -9.72 -8.32 18.72
CA ALA A 144 -8.64 -7.67 19.46
C ALA A 144 -9.08 -6.36 20.12
N GLY A 145 -10.22 -5.78 19.71
CA GLY A 145 -10.65 -4.43 20.14
C GLY A 145 -9.66 -3.35 19.66
N ILE A 146 -9.05 -3.54 18.48
CA ILE A 146 -8.07 -2.62 17.89
C ILE A 146 -8.60 -2.12 16.55
N LYS A 147 -8.45 -0.82 16.32
CA LYS A 147 -8.68 -0.15 15.05
C LYS A 147 -7.40 0.56 14.60
N MET A 148 -7.11 0.49 13.32
CA MET A 148 -6.04 1.22 12.65
C MET A 148 -6.64 2.11 11.56
N THR A 149 -6.26 3.39 11.55
CA THR A 149 -6.67 4.35 10.54
C THR A 149 -5.44 4.84 9.77
N GLY A 150 -5.44 4.68 8.45
CA GLY A 150 -4.37 5.12 7.57
C GLY A 150 -4.62 6.51 6.99
N TYR A 151 -3.58 7.36 6.99
CA TYR A 151 -3.55 8.68 6.37
C TYR A 151 -2.36 8.80 5.43
N THR A 152 -2.54 9.49 4.29
CA THR A 152 -1.45 9.73 3.34
C THR A 152 -1.76 10.92 2.43
N ASP A 153 -0.74 11.49 1.82
CA ASP A 153 -0.83 12.44 0.71
C ASP A 153 -0.67 11.75 -0.67
N ASN A 154 -0.31 10.46 -0.71
CA ASN A 154 -0.22 9.68 -1.94
C ASN A 154 -1.56 9.54 -2.66
N VAL A 155 -1.51 9.25 -3.97
CA VAL A 155 -2.69 9.13 -4.86
C VAL A 155 -3.27 7.73 -4.91
N GLY A 156 -2.50 6.71 -4.55
CA GLY A 156 -2.88 5.31 -4.60
C GLY A 156 -2.50 4.54 -3.34
N VAL A 157 -3.15 3.41 -3.14
CA VAL A 157 -2.78 2.40 -2.14
C VAL A 157 -2.94 1.00 -2.71
N GLN A 158 -1.87 0.23 -2.69
CA GLN A 158 -1.95 -1.20 -2.95
C GLN A 158 -2.49 -1.90 -1.71
N PHE A 159 -3.59 -2.61 -1.86
CA PHE A 159 -4.11 -3.52 -0.85
C PHE A 159 -3.75 -4.95 -1.23
N TYR A 160 -2.86 -5.56 -0.43
CA TYR A 160 -2.37 -6.92 -0.62
C TYR A 160 -2.72 -7.80 0.58
N THR A 161 -3.26 -8.97 0.33
CA THR A 161 -3.76 -9.88 1.38
C THR A 161 -2.83 -11.06 1.68
N GLY A 162 -1.53 -10.94 1.37
CA GLY A 162 -0.57 -11.99 1.68
C GLY A 162 -0.82 -13.31 0.96
N ASN A 163 -1.33 -13.25 -0.28
CA ASN A 163 -1.80 -14.41 -1.05
C ASN A 163 -0.71 -15.43 -1.35
N PHE A 164 0.53 -14.96 -1.51
CA PHE A 164 1.70 -15.76 -1.87
C PHE A 164 2.60 -16.10 -0.68
N LEU A 165 2.20 -15.73 0.53
CA LEU A 165 2.93 -16.15 1.72
C LEU A 165 2.85 -17.67 1.89
N THR A 166 4.01 -18.29 2.06
CA THR A 166 4.14 -19.73 2.28
C THR A 166 4.43 -20.04 3.74
N LEU A 167 4.04 -21.21 4.20
CA LEU A 167 4.30 -21.63 5.59
C LEU A 167 5.82 -21.62 5.86
N ARG A 168 6.22 -20.79 6.80
CA ARG A 168 7.59 -20.69 7.32
C ARG A 168 7.60 -20.18 8.75
N ALA A 169 8.68 -20.40 9.47
CA ALA A 169 8.87 -19.83 10.79
C ALA A 169 9.15 -18.31 10.67
N GLY A 170 8.34 -17.54 11.36
CA GLY A 170 8.53 -16.10 11.53
C GLY A 170 9.25 -15.75 12.82
N LYS A 171 9.26 -14.48 13.16
CA LYS A 171 9.85 -13.94 14.40
C LYS A 171 9.22 -14.60 15.63
N GLY A 172 10.05 -15.03 16.57
CA GLY A 172 9.59 -15.72 17.77
C GLY A 172 8.99 -17.11 17.54
N GLY A 173 9.25 -17.73 16.35
CA GLY A 173 8.73 -19.05 16.01
C GLY A 173 7.26 -19.08 15.57
N LYS A 174 6.61 -17.92 15.48
CA LYS A 174 5.22 -17.83 14.98
C LYS A 174 5.17 -18.19 13.50
N PRO A 175 4.19 -19.01 13.05
CA PRO A 175 4.10 -19.36 11.64
C PRO A 175 3.67 -18.17 10.80
N ILE A 176 4.36 -17.97 9.66
CA ILE A 176 3.88 -17.13 8.58
C ILE A 176 3.09 -18.01 7.63
N THR A 177 1.86 -17.64 7.33
CA THR A 177 0.95 -18.44 6.49
C THR A 177 0.32 -17.55 5.43
N ARG A 178 -0.24 -18.17 4.39
CA ARG A 178 -1.10 -17.49 3.43
C ARG A 178 -2.18 -16.70 4.16
N ARG A 179 -2.38 -15.44 3.78
CA ARG A 179 -3.34 -14.51 4.42
C ARG A 179 -3.09 -14.29 5.92
N GLY A 180 -1.85 -14.50 6.37
CA GLY A 180 -1.45 -14.24 7.76
C GLY A 180 -1.22 -12.75 8.06
N GLY A 181 -1.22 -11.89 7.04
CA GLY A 181 -1.09 -10.43 7.14
C GLY A 181 -1.57 -9.75 5.88
N PHE A 182 -1.92 -8.48 5.96
CA PHE A 182 -2.24 -7.61 4.83
C PHE A 182 -1.29 -6.43 4.76
N CYS A 183 -1.12 -5.87 3.56
CA CYS A 183 -0.35 -4.64 3.34
C CYS A 183 -1.27 -3.53 2.84
N LEU A 184 -0.95 -2.30 3.23
CA LEU A 184 -1.50 -1.05 2.70
C LEU A 184 -0.31 -0.19 2.25
N GLU A 185 0.03 -0.29 0.98
CA GLU A 185 1.23 0.29 0.38
C GLU A 185 0.84 1.57 -0.36
N THR A 186 1.01 2.70 0.30
CA THR A 186 0.69 4.00 -0.28
C THR A 186 1.76 4.43 -1.27
N GLN A 187 1.36 4.84 -2.48
CA GLN A 187 2.25 5.03 -3.61
C GLN A 187 1.59 5.78 -4.77
N ASP A 188 2.37 6.11 -5.80
CA ASP A 188 1.84 6.34 -7.15
C ASP A 188 1.35 5.02 -7.77
N PHE A 189 0.56 5.11 -8.84
CA PHE A 189 0.01 3.90 -9.44
C PHE A 189 1.12 3.01 -10.01
N PRO A 190 1.13 1.70 -9.71
CA PRO A 190 2.07 0.79 -10.32
C PRO A 190 1.97 0.83 -11.85
N ASN A 191 3.11 0.70 -12.54
CA ASN A 191 3.22 0.79 -14.00
C ASN A 191 2.94 2.20 -14.58
N ALA A 192 2.88 3.26 -13.75
CA ALA A 192 2.51 4.60 -14.21
C ALA A 192 3.46 5.14 -15.30
N ILE A 193 4.73 4.80 -15.27
CA ILE A 193 5.71 5.21 -16.29
C ILE A 193 5.32 4.77 -17.73
N ASN A 194 4.55 3.68 -17.86
CA ASN A 194 4.12 3.12 -19.14
C ASN A 194 2.64 3.46 -19.47
N GLN A 195 1.95 4.21 -18.60
CA GLN A 195 0.52 4.50 -18.73
C GLN A 195 0.29 6.02 -18.76
N PRO A 196 0.13 6.62 -19.94
CA PRO A 196 0.05 8.09 -20.08
C PRO A 196 -1.18 8.72 -19.43
N ASN A 197 -2.19 7.93 -19.08
CA ASN A 197 -3.38 8.36 -18.34
C ASN A 197 -3.26 8.24 -16.82
N PHE A 198 -2.17 7.66 -16.31
CA PHE A 198 -1.86 7.65 -14.88
C PHE A 198 -1.09 8.92 -14.49
N PRO A 199 -1.12 9.34 -13.22
CA PRO A 199 -0.23 10.38 -12.73
C PRO A 199 1.24 10.00 -13.03
N SER A 200 2.02 10.98 -13.52
CA SER A 200 3.44 10.74 -13.84
C SER A 200 4.24 10.51 -12.56
N PRO A 201 5.04 9.45 -12.48
CA PRO A 201 5.95 9.21 -11.36
C PRO A 201 7.30 9.92 -11.55
N ILE A 202 7.48 10.70 -12.63
CA ILE A 202 8.76 11.35 -12.94
C ILE A 202 8.89 12.63 -12.14
N ILE A 203 10.00 12.77 -11.43
CA ILE A 203 10.48 14.04 -10.88
C ILE A 203 11.55 14.64 -11.80
N GLY A 204 11.53 15.95 -11.96
CA GLY A 204 12.54 16.67 -12.72
C GLY A 204 13.84 16.85 -11.93
N LYS A 205 14.90 17.21 -12.65
CA LYS A 205 16.18 17.55 -12.04
C LYS A 205 16.04 18.64 -10.97
N GLY A 206 16.43 18.32 -9.74
CA GLY A 206 16.37 19.21 -8.59
C GLY A 206 15.00 19.33 -7.92
N ASP A 207 13.96 18.69 -8.46
CA ASP A 207 12.69 18.58 -7.78
C ASP A 207 12.80 17.68 -6.55
N THR A 208 11.92 17.93 -5.59
CA THR A 208 11.85 17.14 -4.37
C THR A 208 10.60 16.26 -4.43
N TYR A 209 10.80 14.94 -4.43
CA TYR A 209 9.75 13.98 -4.08
C TYR A 209 9.56 14.00 -2.56
N HIS A 210 8.31 14.14 -2.12
CA HIS A 210 8.00 14.11 -0.69
C HIS A 210 6.62 13.49 -0.48
N THR A 211 6.55 12.44 0.34
CA THR A 211 5.28 11.82 0.73
C THR A 211 5.31 11.37 2.18
N VAL A 212 4.13 11.38 2.80
CA VAL A 212 3.94 10.98 4.19
C VAL A 212 2.80 9.97 4.29
N THR A 213 3.01 8.95 5.11
CA THR A 213 1.97 7.99 5.48
C THR A 213 1.98 7.78 6.98
N GLU A 214 0.81 7.82 7.60
CA GLU A 214 0.62 7.53 9.02
C GLU A 214 -0.40 6.42 9.21
N PHE A 215 -0.14 5.54 10.16
CA PHE A 215 -1.07 4.55 10.69
C PHE A 215 -1.32 4.88 12.16
N ARG A 216 -2.56 5.21 12.50
CA ARG A 216 -3.00 5.59 13.85
C ARG A 216 -3.78 4.45 14.46
N PHE A 217 -3.36 4.01 15.66
CA PHE A 217 -3.94 2.87 16.36
C PHE A 217 -4.79 3.35 17.52
N GLU A 218 -5.95 2.75 17.71
CA GLU A 218 -6.84 3.02 18.83
C GLU A 218 -7.50 1.74 19.32
N LYS A 219 -7.84 1.70 20.63
CA LYS A 219 -8.72 0.69 21.19
C LYS A 219 -10.16 1.15 21.08
N TYR A 220 -11.10 0.23 20.87
CA TYR A 220 -12.53 0.53 20.80
C TYR A 220 -13.37 -0.61 21.38
#